data_12b2beb04d35247ac90dba5340166314
#
_entry.id   12b2beb04d35247ac90dba5340166314
#
_cell.length_a   1.000
_cell.length_b   1.000
_cell.length_c   1.000
_cell.angle_alpha   90.00
_cell.angle_beta   90.00
_cell.angle_gamma   90.00
#
_symmetry.space_group_name_H-M   'P 1'
#
loop_
_entity.id
_entity.type
_entity.pdbx_description
1 polymer ?
#
loop_
_entity_poly.entity_id
_entity_poly.type
_entity_poly.pdbx_seq_one_letter_code
_entity_poly.pdbx_strand_id
1 'polypeptide(L)'
;MSKTHALIVSAPGAAFEKAEMPVRELTADSVAINIKYSGICHSDIHQARDEWFEGIFPMVPGHEIVGEVTAVGDAVTKFKVGDRVGVGTFVDSCGTCEPCKQGMENYCRTGNVQTYNGRHYDGEEAYGGYAKDVVVKETFVLRVPENLDYAATAPLLCAGVTVYSPLKHWKVGPGMKVGIMGLGGLGHM
;
A
#
# COMPACT_ATOMS: atom_id res chain seq x y z
N MET A 1 -2.56 17.51 -14.47
CA MET A 1 -2.60 16.54 -13.34
C MET A 1 -3.86 16.79 -12.54
N SER A 2 -4.65 15.77 -12.29
CA SER A 2 -5.75 15.81 -11.34
C SER A 2 -5.22 15.96 -9.91
N LYS A 3 -6.08 16.47 -9.01
CA LYS A 3 -5.71 16.64 -7.59
C LYS A 3 -6.66 15.83 -6.72
N THR A 4 -6.17 15.42 -5.55
CA THR A 4 -6.95 14.75 -4.52
C THR A 4 -6.75 15.43 -3.16
N HIS A 5 -7.76 15.36 -2.31
CA HIS A 5 -7.63 15.78 -0.91
C HIS A 5 -6.87 14.72 -0.13
N ALA A 6 -5.88 15.14 0.63
CA ALA A 6 -5.05 14.27 1.46
C ALA A 6 -4.79 14.87 2.85
N LEU A 7 -4.36 14.00 3.76
CA LEU A 7 -3.72 14.38 5.00
C LEU A 7 -2.21 14.26 4.80
N ILE A 8 -1.51 15.37 4.90
CA ILE A 8 -0.07 15.43 4.69
C ILE A 8 0.68 15.72 5.99
N VAL A 9 1.94 15.36 5.99
CA VAL A 9 2.96 15.84 6.94
C VAL A 9 3.94 16.69 6.14
N SER A 10 4.04 17.97 6.47
CA SER A 10 4.83 18.94 5.69
C SER A 10 6.34 18.91 6.00
N ALA A 11 6.73 18.40 7.19
CA ALA A 11 8.12 18.26 7.64
C ALA A 11 8.21 17.18 8.73
N PRO A 12 9.40 16.66 9.06
CA PRO A 12 9.57 15.65 10.11
C PRO A 12 8.91 16.03 11.42
N GLY A 13 7.98 15.19 11.91
CA GLY A 13 7.27 15.39 13.16
C GLY A 13 6.23 16.51 13.17
N ALA A 14 5.96 17.15 12.04
CA ALA A 14 4.88 18.14 11.93
C ALA A 14 3.50 17.50 12.15
N ALA A 15 2.52 18.29 12.56
CA ALA A 15 1.15 17.83 12.65
C ALA A 15 0.57 17.53 11.27
N PHE A 16 -0.38 16.58 11.22
CA PHE A 16 -1.12 16.31 10.00
C PHE A 16 -2.00 17.51 9.63
N GLU A 17 -1.97 17.87 8.35
CA GLU A 17 -2.80 18.93 7.79
C GLU A 17 -3.51 18.48 6.51
N LYS A 18 -4.64 19.12 6.20
CA LYS A 18 -5.37 18.85 4.95
C LYS A 18 -4.74 19.64 3.81
N ALA A 19 -4.46 18.97 2.71
CA ALA A 19 -3.93 19.59 1.51
C ALA A 19 -4.52 18.97 0.24
N GLU A 20 -4.36 19.65 -0.88
CA GLU A 20 -4.55 19.07 -2.20
C GLU A 20 -3.20 18.59 -2.74
N MET A 21 -3.15 17.30 -3.10
CA MET A 21 -1.95 16.66 -3.64
C MET A 21 -2.18 16.23 -5.08
N PRO A 22 -1.14 16.19 -5.92
CA PRO A 22 -1.26 15.66 -7.27
C PRO A 22 -1.62 14.17 -7.22
N VAL A 23 -2.46 13.73 -8.15
CA VAL A 23 -2.72 12.31 -8.42
C VAL A 23 -1.97 11.94 -9.69
N ARG A 24 -1.28 10.81 -9.67
CA ARG A 24 -0.60 10.27 -10.86
C ARG A 24 -1.58 10.12 -12.02
N GLU A 25 -1.08 10.28 -13.23
CA GLU A 25 -1.85 10.01 -14.42
C GLU A 25 -2.11 8.50 -14.58
N LEU A 26 -3.29 8.17 -15.10
CA LEU A 26 -3.64 6.80 -15.39
C LEU A 26 -2.83 6.31 -16.59
N THR A 27 -1.94 5.34 -16.35
CA THR A 27 -1.17 4.68 -17.40
C THR A 27 -1.89 3.45 -17.93
N ALA A 28 -1.45 2.90 -19.06
CA ALA A 28 -2.09 1.75 -19.68
C ALA A 28 -2.23 0.53 -18.75
N ASP A 29 -1.28 0.35 -17.82
CA ASP A 29 -1.18 -0.78 -16.88
C ASP A 29 -1.63 -0.45 -15.46
N SER A 30 -2.24 0.71 -15.24
CA SER A 30 -2.62 1.18 -13.89
C SER A 30 -4.13 1.23 -13.66
N VAL A 31 -4.48 1.27 -12.38
CA VAL A 31 -5.84 1.29 -11.85
C VAL A 31 -6.00 2.53 -10.98
N ALA A 32 -7.01 3.35 -11.26
CA ALA A 32 -7.42 4.45 -10.40
C ALA A 32 -8.40 3.94 -9.35
N ILE A 33 -8.17 4.30 -8.09
CA ILE A 33 -8.91 3.79 -6.94
C ILE A 33 -9.41 4.97 -6.11
N ASN A 34 -10.71 5.01 -5.84
CA ASN A 34 -11.29 5.86 -4.81
C ASN A 34 -11.16 5.15 -3.46
N ILE A 35 -10.39 5.73 -2.56
CA ILE A 35 -10.07 5.14 -1.25
C ILE A 35 -11.27 5.30 -0.33
N LYS A 36 -11.73 4.20 0.25
CA LYS A 36 -12.81 4.17 1.24
C LYS A 36 -12.27 4.17 2.66
N TYR A 37 -11.22 3.37 2.89
CA TYR A 37 -10.52 3.30 4.18
C TYR A 37 -9.02 3.14 3.95
N SER A 38 -8.24 3.71 4.86
CA SER A 38 -6.82 3.44 5.00
C SER A 38 -6.56 3.13 6.47
N GLY A 39 -5.96 1.99 6.75
CA GLY A 39 -5.54 1.63 8.09
C GLY A 39 -4.39 2.53 8.58
N ILE A 40 -4.18 2.54 9.89
CA ILE A 40 -3.11 3.28 10.55
C ILE A 40 -2.12 2.27 11.12
N CYS A 41 -0.91 2.29 10.61
CA CYS A 41 0.20 1.47 11.09
C CYS A 41 1.21 2.32 11.86
N HIS A 42 1.93 1.71 12.78
CA HIS A 42 3.03 2.40 13.50
C HIS A 42 4.14 2.87 12.55
N SER A 43 4.30 2.19 11.43
CA SER A 43 5.21 2.60 10.34
C SER A 43 4.91 4.00 9.82
N ASP A 44 3.64 4.38 9.73
CA ASP A 44 3.23 5.72 9.29
C ASP A 44 3.71 6.80 10.27
N ILE A 45 3.70 6.49 11.56
CA ILE A 45 4.17 7.38 12.62
C ILE A 45 5.70 7.54 12.56
N HIS A 46 6.42 6.41 12.47
CA HIS A 46 7.88 6.41 12.37
C HIS A 46 8.36 7.19 11.16
N GLN A 47 7.71 6.98 10.01
CA GLN A 47 8.11 7.61 8.77
C GLN A 47 7.75 9.11 8.77
N ALA A 48 6.59 9.49 9.31
CA ALA A 48 6.20 10.90 9.48
C ALA A 48 7.14 11.67 10.42
N ARG A 49 7.83 10.98 11.31
CA ARG A 49 8.83 11.54 12.24
C ARG A 49 10.27 11.46 11.72
N ASP A 50 10.48 10.87 10.54
CA ASP A 50 11.81 10.64 9.96
C ASP A 50 12.72 9.74 10.83
N GLU A 51 12.11 8.74 11.49
CA GLU A 51 12.80 7.87 12.45
C GLU A 51 13.45 6.63 11.80
N TRP A 52 13.05 6.25 10.58
CA TRP A 52 13.53 5.03 9.92
C TRP A 52 14.41 5.30 8.71
N PHE A 53 13.89 6.03 7.74
CA PHE A 53 14.56 6.36 6.49
C PHE A 53 14.33 7.84 6.20
N GLU A 54 15.26 8.46 5.51
CA GLU A 54 15.13 9.85 5.05
C GLU A 54 13.76 10.08 4.39
N GLY A 55 13.00 11.01 4.95
CA GLY A 55 11.64 11.31 4.54
C GLY A 55 11.59 12.24 3.33
N ILE A 56 10.70 11.91 2.39
CA ILE A 56 10.33 12.82 1.28
C ILE A 56 9.10 13.61 1.73
N PHE A 57 9.27 14.91 1.89
CA PHE A 57 8.21 15.82 2.35
C PHE A 57 7.84 16.85 1.28
N PRO A 58 6.55 17.27 1.16
CA PRO A 58 5.42 16.84 1.98
C PRO A 58 5.06 15.37 1.74
N MET A 59 4.81 14.63 2.82
CA MET A 59 4.52 13.21 2.78
C MET A 59 3.01 12.95 2.95
N VAL A 60 2.44 12.03 2.17
CA VAL A 60 1.12 11.44 2.39
C VAL A 60 1.33 10.00 2.85
N PRO A 61 1.24 9.66 4.14
CA PRO A 61 1.37 8.29 4.62
C PRO A 61 0.18 7.39 4.25
N GLY A 62 0.20 6.15 4.76
CA GLY A 62 -0.86 5.17 4.59
C GLY A 62 -0.52 4.11 3.54
N HIS A 63 -0.52 2.84 3.97
CA HIS A 63 -0.17 1.68 3.14
C HIS A 63 -1.08 0.47 3.40
N GLU A 64 -2.24 0.73 3.96
CA GLU A 64 -3.30 -0.24 4.23
C GLU A 64 -4.58 0.23 3.55
N ILE A 65 -4.55 0.31 2.21
CA ILE A 65 -5.56 0.98 1.40
C ILE A 65 -6.62 -0.02 0.95
N VAL A 66 -7.88 0.31 1.16
CA VAL A 66 -9.01 -0.38 0.53
C VAL A 66 -9.95 0.63 -0.13
N GLY A 67 -10.48 0.25 -1.29
CA GLY A 67 -11.33 1.15 -2.06
C GLY A 67 -12.00 0.48 -3.24
N GLU A 68 -12.49 1.30 -4.14
CA GLU A 68 -13.19 0.88 -5.37
C GLU A 68 -12.48 1.43 -6.59
N VAL A 69 -12.41 0.63 -7.62
CA VAL A 69 -11.85 1.02 -8.92
C VAL A 69 -12.77 2.05 -9.58
N THR A 70 -12.21 3.20 -9.97
CA THR A 70 -12.92 4.27 -10.67
C THR A 70 -12.56 4.37 -12.14
N ALA A 71 -11.34 3.96 -12.51
CA ALA A 71 -10.89 3.85 -13.90
C ALA A 71 -9.79 2.81 -14.01
N VAL A 72 -9.61 2.28 -15.22
CA VAL A 72 -8.55 1.32 -15.56
C VAL A 72 -7.88 1.74 -16.86
N GLY A 73 -6.59 1.50 -16.98
CA GLY A 73 -5.84 1.69 -18.22
C GLY A 73 -6.15 0.60 -19.25
N ASP A 74 -5.86 0.87 -20.51
CA ASP A 74 -6.25 -0.01 -21.62
C ASP A 74 -5.59 -1.40 -21.62
N ALA A 75 -4.47 -1.57 -20.92
CA ALA A 75 -3.79 -2.86 -20.77
C ALA A 75 -4.18 -3.62 -19.49
N VAL A 76 -5.00 -3.04 -18.63
CA VAL A 76 -5.48 -3.69 -17.40
C VAL A 76 -6.43 -4.83 -17.75
N THR A 77 -6.17 -5.99 -17.18
CA THR A 77 -6.95 -7.22 -17.45
C THR A 77 -7.59 -7.84 -16.22
N LYS A 78 -7.07 -7.52 -15.01
CA LYS A 78 -7.50 -8.15 -13.76
C LYS A 78 -8.69 -7.43 -13.10
N PHE A 79 -8.87 -6.15 -13.41
CA PHE A 79 -9.84 -5.29 -12.73
C PHE A 79 -10.71 -4.51 -13.70
N LYS A 80 -11.89 -4.11 -13.22
CA LYS A 80 -12.84 -3.21 -13.90
C LYS A 80 -13.39 -2.19 -12.92
N VAL A 81 -13.97 -1.12 -13.45
CA VAL A 81 -14.68 -0.10 -12.65
C VAL A 81 -15.72 -0.75 -11.73
N GLY A 82 -15.74 -0.34 -10.47
CA GLY A 82 -16.61 -0.85 -9.42
C GLY A 82 -16.03 -2.04 -8.65
N ASP A 83 -14.90 -2.65 -9.08
CA ASP A 83 -14.29 -3.74 -8.32
C ASP A 83 -13.77 -3.23 -6.96
N ARG A 84 -13.93 -4.07 -5.93
CA ARG A 84 -13.39 -3.84 -4.60
C ARG A 84 -11.92 -4.26 -4.56
N VAL A 85 -11.05 -3.34 -4.15
CA VAL A 85 -9.61 -3.55 -4.24
C VAL A 85 -8.88 -3.05 -3.00
N GLY A 86 -7.66 -3.57 -2.83
CA GLY A 86 -6.74 -3.12 -1.80
C GLY A 86 -5.33 -2.92 -2.34
N VAL A 87 -4.57 -2.07 -1.67
CA VAL A 87 -3.14 -1.83 -1.93
C VAL A 87 -2.39 -1.90 -0.61
N GLY A 88 -1.34 -2.70 -0.59
CA GLY A 88 -0.49 -2.89 0.59
C GLY A 88 0.73 -1.95 0.60
N THR A 89 1.88 -2.49 0.98
CA THR A 89 3.10 -1.73 1.25
C THR A 89 3.92 -1.36 0.03
N PHE A 90 3.63 -1.92 -1.15
CA PHE A 90 4.38 -1.69 -2.38
C PHE A 90 3.46 -1.26 -3.52
N VAL A 91 3.95 -0.36 -4.38
CA VAL A 91 3.21 0.17 -5.52
C VAL A 91 3.98 0.13 -6.84
N ASP A 92 5.28 -0.18 -6.81
CA ASP A 92 6.10 -0.28 -8.02
C ASP A 92 7.32 -1.20 -7.82
N SER A 93 7.86 -1.69 -8.93
CA SER A 93 9.11 -2.46 -9.04
C SER A 93 9.67 -2.35 -10.45
N CYS A 94 10.89 -2.85 -10.69
CA CYS A 94 11.47 -2.78 -12.04
C CYS A 94 10.72 -3.62 -13.08
N GLY A 95 9.92 -4.62 -12.69
CA GLY A 95 9.16 -5.50 -13.58
C GLY A 95 10.00 -6.45 -14.45
N THR A 96 11.31 -6.27 -14.51
CA THR A 96 12.19 -6.96 -15.48
C THR A 96 13.17 -7.96 -14.89
N CYS A 97 13.52 -7.85 -13.60
CA CYS A 97 14.42 -8.78 -12.93
C CYS A 97 13.71 -10.12 -12.66
N GLU A 98 14.50 -11.17 -12.40
CA GLU A 98 13.98 -12.52 -12.23
C GLU A 98 12.92 -12.63 -11.11
N PRO A 99 13.10 -12.07 -9.90
CA PRO A 99 12.04 -12.07 -8.90
C PRO A 99 10.73 -11.41 -9.39
N CYS A 100 10.80 -10.24 -10.06
CA CYS A 100 9.60 -9.58 -10.57
C CYS A 100 8.86 -10.43 -11.60
N LYS A 101 9.58 -11.11 -12.50
CA LYS A 101 8.98 -12.03 -13.50
C LYS A 101 8.30 -13.24 -12.87
N GLN A 102 8.68 -13.59 -11.65
CA GLN A 102 8.09 -14.69 -10.86
C GLN A 102 6.97 -14.22 -9.90
N GLY A 103 6.56 -12.95 -9.95
CA GLY A 103 5.56 -12.39 -9.04
C GLY A 103 6.08 -12.22 -7.61
N MET A 104 7.36 -12.01 -7.44
CA MET A 104 8.04 -11.77 -6.16
C MET A 104 8.67 -10.37 -6.13
N GLU A 105 7.86 -9.36 -6.43
CA GLU A 105 8.29 -7.96 -6.56
C GLU A 105 8.88 -7.40 -5.26
N ASN A 106 8.49 -7.95 -4.12
CA ASN A 106 9.09 -7.64 -2.81
C ASN A 106 10.59 -7.96 -2.74
N TYR A 107 11.09 -8.85 -3.62
CA TYR A 107 12.51 -9.17 -3.81
C TYR A 107 13.12 -8.55 -5.07
N CYS A 108 12.54 -7.46 -5.56
CA CYS A 108 13.06 -6.76 -6.73
C CYS A 108 14.54 -6.41 -6.53
N ARG A 109 15.42 -6.80 -7.46
CA ARG A 109 16.87 -6.62 -7.34
C ARG A 109 17.32 -5.15 -7.40
N THR A 110 16.52 -4.30 -8.01
CA THR A 110 16.77 -2.85 -8.10
C THR A 110 15.96 -2.05 -7.08
N GLY A 111 15.24 -2.74 -6.20
CA GLY A 111 14.36 -2.18 -5.16
C GLY A 111 12.90 -2.18 -5.58
N ASN A 112 12.01 -2.41 -4.63
CA ASN A 112 10.59 -2.12 -4.78
C ASN A 112 10.31 -0.69 -4.30
N VAL A 113 9.19 -0.12 -4.73
CA VAL A 113 8.77 1.21 -4.30
C VAL A 113 7.69 1.06 -3.26
N GLN A 114 7.91 1.69 -2.11
CA GLN A 114 6.94 1.75 -1.03
C GLN A 114 5.72 2.58 -1.45
N THR A 115 4.57 2.30 -0.86
CA THR A 115 3.30 2.97 -1.15
C THR A 115 3.34 4.46 -0.87
N TYR A 116 4.22 4.89 0.01
CA TYR A 116 4.58 6.29 0.23
C TYR A 116 6.06 6.40 0.62
N ASN A 117 6.58 7.61 0.69
CA ASN A 117 7.99 7.88 0.97
C ASN A 117 8.93 7.16 0.00
N GLY A 118 8.60 7.15 -1.27
CA GLY A 118 9.38 6.56 -2.33
C GLY A 118 9.20 7.29 -3.65
N ARG A 119 9.96 6.89 -4.65
CA ARG A 119 9.82 7.38 -6.04
C ARG A 119 9.56 6.20 -6.95
N HIS A 120 8.54 6.33 -7.77
CA HIS A 120 8.24 5.38 -8.84
C HIS A 120 9.39 5.31 -9.86
N TYR A 121 9.43 4.25 -10.66
CA TYR A 121 10.46 4.08 -11.69
C TYR A 121 10.40 5.13 -12.82
N ASP A 122 9.31 5.88 -12.93
CA ASP A 122 9.16 7.04 -13.81
C ASP A 122 9.62 8.36 -13.16
N GLY A 123 10.03 8.33 -11.88
CA GLY A 123 10.54 9.47 -11.12
C GLY A 123 9.49 10.24 -10.32
N GLU A 124 8.19 9.92 -10.45
CA GLU A 124 7.14 10.55 -9.66
C GLU A 124 7.20 10.09 -8.19
N GLU A 125 6.81 10.96 -7.27
CA GLU A 125 6.73 10.63 -5.85
C GLU A 125 5.54 9.73 -5.56
N ALA A 126 5.74 8.75 -4.66
CA ALA A 126 4.69 7.87 -4.19
C ALA A 126 3.99 8.51 -2.99
N TYR A 127 2.68 8.70 -3.11
CA TYR A 127 1.79 9.20 -2.07
C TYR A 127 0.83 8.10 -1.62
N GLY A 128 0.71 7.95 -0.29
CA GLY A 128 -0.03 6.86 0.34
C GLY A 128 -1.53 7.08 0.48
N GLY A 129 -2.12 6.20 1.28
CA GLY A 129 -3.56 6.06 1.41
C GLY A 129 -4.27 7.09 2.27
N TYR A 130 -3.56 8.03 2.90
CA TYR A 130 -4.23 9.13 3.60
C TYR A 130 -4.71 10.21 2.62
N ALA A 131 -5.22 9.77 1.49
CA ALA A 131 -5.79 10.54 0.40
C ALA A 131 -7.17 9.99 -0.01
N LYS A 132 -7.88 10.74 -0.86
CA LYS A 132 -9.17 10.27 -1.41
C LYS A 132 -8.99 9.33 -2.59
N ASP A 133 -7.94 9.52 -3.37
CA ASP A 133 -7.71 8.79 -4.61
C ASP A 133 -6.24 8.42 -4.76
N VAL A 134 -5.99 7.29 -5.42
CA VAL A 134 -4.65 6.81 -5.76
C VAL A 134 -4.67 6.10 -7.10
N VAL A 135 -3.55 6.16 -7.84
CA VAL A 135 -3.35 5.39 -9.07
C VAL A 135 -2.17 4.45 -8.88
N VAL A 136 -2.40 3.16 -9.09
CA VAL A 136 -1.44 2.09 -8.81
C VAL A 136 -1.38 1.12 -9.97
N LYS A 137 -0.19 0.60 -10.31
CA LYS A 137 -0.06 -0.45 -11.32
C LYS A 137 -0.87 -1.69 -10.92
N GLU A 138 -1.53 -2.31 -11.89
CA GLU A 138 -2.39 -3.50 -11.71
C GLU A 138 -1.71 -4.62 -10.91
N THR A 139 -0.40 -4.78 -11.07
CA THR A 139 0.41 -5.80 -10.40
C THR A 139 0.37 -5.69 -8.87
N PHE A 140 0.23 -4.46 -8.35
CA PHE A 140 0.23 -4.18 -6.91
C PHE A 140 -1.17 -4.00 -6.33
N VAL A 141 -2.20 -4.19 -7.14
CA VAL A 141 -3.61 -4.13 -6.70
C VAL A 141 -4.11 -5.52 -6.37
N LEU A 142 -4.77 -5.65 -5.24
CA LEU A 142 -5.31 -6.90 -4.72
C LEU A 142 -6.85 -6.86 -4.77
N ARG A 143 -7.47 -7.98 -5.09
CA ARG A 143 -8.92 -8.12 -5.03
C ARG A 143 -9.39 -8.29 -3.58
N VAL A 144 -10.37 -7.49 -3.17
CA VAL A 144 -11.03 -7.61 -1.87
C VAL A 144 -12.35 -8.35 -2.05
N PRO A 145 -12.55 -9.50 -1.37
CA PRO A 145 -13.80 -10.26 -1.43
C PRO A 145 -15.00 -9.44 -0.95
N GLU A 146 -16.17 -9.66 -1.56
CA GLU A 146 -17.40 -8.90 -1.26
C GLU A 146 -17.91 -9.13 0.18
N ASN A 147 -17.63 -10.31 0.74
CA ASN A 147 -18.05 -10.68 2.09
C ASN A 147 -17.17 -10.09 3.21
N LEU A 148 -16.11 -9.35 2.86
CA LEU A 148 -15.26 -8.67 3.84
C LEU A 148 -15.69 -7.20 3.98
N ASP A 149 -15.75 -6.74 5.22
CA ASP A 149 -15.92 -5.31 5.52
C ASP A 149 -14.68 -4.52 5.10
N TYR A 150 -14.85 -3.33 4.53
CA TYR A 150 -13.73 -2.50 4.06
C TYR A 150 -12.80 -2.07 5.19
N ALA A 151 -13.37 -1.59 6.31
CA ALA A 151 -12.56 -1.10 7.42
C ALA A 151 -11.77 -2.22 8.08
N ALA A 152 -12.39 -3.41 8.23
CA ALA A 152 -11.73 -4.59 8.78
C ALA A 152 -10.68 -5.20 7.82
N THR A 153 -10.79 -4.95 6.52
CA THR A 153 -9.84 -5.46 5.51
C THR A 153 -8.56 -4.64 5.46
N ALA A 154 -8.63 -3.33 5.69
CA ALA A 154 -7.48 -2.44 5.54
C ALA A 154 -6.24 -2.92 6.33
N PRO A 155 -6.31 -3.27 7.63
CA PRO A 155 -5.15 -3.74 8.38
C PRO A 155 -4.57 -5.07 7.88
N LEU A 156 -5.35 -5.87 7.14
CA LEU A 156 -4.85 -7.14 6.59
C LEU A 156 -3.75 -6.93 5.54
N LEU A 157 -3.72 -5.76 4.91
CA LEU A 157 -2.79 -5.43 3.83
C LEU A 157 -1.37 -5.09 4.32
N CYS A 158 -1.19 -4.88 5.62
CA CYS A 158 0.10 -4.76 6.26
C CYS A 158 0.23 -5.75 7.43
N ALA A 159 -0.45 -5.50 8.54
CA ALA A 159 -0.35 -6.33 9.73
C ALA A 159 -0.75 -7.79 9.44
N GLY A 160 -1.85 -8.01 8.73
CA GLY A 160 -2.34 -9.35 8.38
C GLY A 160 -1.34 -10.16 7.57
N VAL A 161 -0.84 -9.62 6.45
CA VAL A 161 0.16 -10.33 5.62
C VAL A 161 1.47 -10.53 6.37
N THR A 162 1.86 -9.59 7.22
CA THR A 162 3.10 -9.65 8.00
C THR A 162 3.10 -10.81 9.00
N VAL A 163 1.98 -11.09 9.65
CA VAL A 163 1.87 -12.22 10.59
C VAL A 163 1.53 -13.54 9.88
N TYR A 164 0.75 -13.50 8.80
CA TYR A 164 0.37 -14.68 8.03
C TYR A 164 1.56 -15.30 7.27
N SER A 165 2.40 -14.46 6.65
CA SER A 165 3.51 -14.91 5.81
C SER A 165 4.49 -15.85 6.53
N PRO A 166 5.02 -15.54 7.74
CA PRO A 166 5.90 -16.46 8.46
C PRO A 166 5.20 -17.74 8.91
N LEU A 167 3.93 -17.66 9.33
CA LEU A 167 3.18 -18.86 9.70
C LEU A 167 3.05 -19.82 8.52
N LYS A 168 2.75 -19.29 7.34
CA LYS A 168 2.67 -20.08 6.11
C LYS A 168 4.03 -20.61 5.68
N HIS A 169 5.08 -19.78 5.71
CA HIS A 169 6.44 -20.15 5.33
C HIS A 169 6.95 -21.32 6.19
N TRP A 170 6.78 -21.25 7.49
CA TRP A 170 7.19 -22.28 8.44
C TRP A 170 6.18 -23.42 8.58
N LYS A 171 5.13 -23.44 7.73
CA LYS A 171 4.10 -24.49 7.68
C LYS A 171 3.45 -24.74 9.04
N VAL A 172 3.21 -23.66 9.80
CA VAL A 172 2.53 -23.75 11.09
C VAL A 172 1.13 -24.32 10.90
N GLY A 173 0.77 -25.33 11.69
CA GLY A 173 -0.48 -26.05 11.57
C GLY A 173 -0.95 -26.69 12.86
N PRO A 174 -2.05 -27.45 12.80
CA PRO A 174 -2.65 -28.10 13.97
C PRO A 174 -1.63 -28.94 14.77
N GLY A 175 -1.67 -28.81 16.08
CA GLY A 175 -0.78 -29.51 17.01
C GLY A 175 0.58 -28.87 17.24
N MET A 176 0.95 -27.84 16.50
CA MET A 176 2.19 -27.08 16.73
C MET A 176 1.99 -26.05 17.86
N LYS A 177 3.05 -25.79 18.61
CA LYS A 177 3.09 -24.73 19.62
C LYS A 177 3.75 -23.51 19.02
N VAL A 178 3.09 -22.37 19.12
CA VAL A 178 3.57 -21.06 18.62
C VAL A 178 3.64 -20.11 19.80
N GLY A 179 4.77 -19.43 19.96
CA GLY A 179 4.93 -18.36 20.94
C GLY A 179 4.77 -17.00 20.24
N ILE A 180 3.97 -16.12 20.84
CA ILE A 180 3.80 -14.74 20.37
C ILE A 180 4.36 -13.82 21.45
N MET A 181 5.33 -12.99 21.08
CA MET A 181 5.91 -11.99 21.97
C MET A 181 5.30 -10.63 21.66
N GLY A 182 4.51 -10.09 22.59
CA GLY A 182 3.79 -8.83 22.47
C GLY A 182 2.42 -8.98 21.77
N LEU A 183 1.40 -8.43 22.40
CA LEU A 183 0.01 -8.45 21.91
C LEU A 183 -0.42 -7.05 21.46
N GLY A 184 0.41 -6.41 20.63
CA GLY A 184 0.09 -5.15 19.98
C GLY A 184 -0.72 -5.35 18.70
N GLY A 185 -0.67 -4.37 17.80
CA GLY A 185 -1.40 -4.38 16.52
C GLY A 185 -1.16 -5.63 15.65
N LEU A 186 0.06 -6.13 15.61
CA LEU A 186 0.41 -7.35 14.88
C LEU A 186 0.15 -8.62 15.71
N GLY A 187 0.58 -8.62 16.98
CA GLY A 187 0.56 -9.84 17.79
C GLY A 187 -0.83 -10.34 18.15
N HIS A 188 -1.87 -9.50 18.07
CA HIS A 188 -3.24 -9.94 18.34
C HIS A 188 -3.92 -10.56 17.09
N MET A 189 -3.41 -10.29 15.88
CA MET A 189 -3.86 -10.88 14.61
C MET A 189 -3.36 -12.31 14.44
#